data_05e3fdf78856cd9c2747326680394ada
#
_entry.id   05e3fdf78856cd9c2747326680394ada
#
_cell.length_a   1.000
_cell.length_b   1.000
_cell.length_c   1.000
_cell.angle_alpha   90.00
_cell.angle_beta   90.00
_cell.angle_gamma   90.00
#
_symmetry.space_group_name_H-M   'P 1'
#
loop_
_entity.id
_entity.type
_entity.pdbx_description
1 polymer ?
#
loop_
_entity_poly.entity_id
_entity_poly.type
_entity_poly.pdbx_seq_one_letter_code
_entity_poly.pdbx_strand_id
1 'polypeptide(L)'
;MAAQVVYVAAKLGLADLVTQEPKTARELAQATKTHGPSLGRFLRALVGLGIFTEDEKGRFHHTPLSETLRSEPVRAWAVMLGAPFIWRPWGELYEAVVTGRPAFERIFGSIYSTIWPRTQMIARSSTPQ
;
A
#
# COMPACT_ATOMS: atom_id res chain seq x y z
N MET A 1 -4.71 -9.15 -2.03
CA MET A 1 -5.11 -8.69 -0.68
C MET A 1 -3.90 -8.27 0.17
N ALA A 2 -2.84 -9.06 0.23
CA ALA A 2 -1.66 -8.73 1.05
C ALA A 2 -1.07 -7.34 0.76
N ALA A 3 -1.00 -6.92 -0.50
CA ALA A 3 -0.48 -5.60 -0.88
C ALA A 3 -1.25 -4.43 -0.22
N GLN A 4 -2.58 -4.52 -0.10
CA GLN A 4 -3.37 -3.50 0.59
C GLN A 4 -3.14 -3.51 2.10
N VAL A 5 -2.96 -4.69 2.69
CA VAL A 5 -2.67 -4.82 4.12
C VAL A 5 -1.31 -4.18 4.44
N VAL A 6 -0.29 -4.46 3.63
CA VAL A 6 1.05 -3.85 3.78
C VAL A 6 1.00 -2.33 3.54
N TYR A 7 0.25 -1.88 2.53
CA TYR A 7 0.04 -0.47 2.25
C TYR A 7 -0.53 0.28 3.46
N VAL A 8 -1.58 -0.24 4.07
CA VAL A 8 -2.21 0.40 5.25
C VAL A 8 -1.25 0.42 6.44
N ALA A 9 -0.52 -0.68 6.68
CA ALA A 9 0.48 -0.74 7.74
C ALA A 9 1.58 0.31 7.55
N ALA A 10 2.07 0.47 6.33
CA ALA A 10 3.07 1.46 5.97
C ALA A 10 2.54 2.89 6.09
N LYS A 11 1.33 3.13 5.61
CA LYS A 11 0.67 4.45 5.67
C LYS A 11 0.40 4.91 7.10
N LEU A 12 0.02 3.99 7.98
CA LEU A 12 -0.18 4.27 9.41
C LEU A 12 1.13 4.38 10.20
N GLY A 13 2.26 3.96 9.63
CA GLY A 13 3.55 3.97 10.32
C GLY A 13 3.64 3.00 11.49
N LEU A 14 2.93 1.88 11.45
CA LEU A 14 2.83 0.94 12.58
C LEU A 14 4.19 0.38 13.00
N ALA A 15 5.10 0.11 12.06
CA ALA A 15 6.41 -0.42 12.36
C ALA A 15 7.23 0.52 13.26
N ASP A 16 7.19 1.82 13.00
CA ASP A 16 7.90 2.80 13.80
C ASP A 16 7.32 2.91 15.22
N LEU A 17 6.00 2.75 15.36
CA LEU A 17 5.30 2.90 16.64
C LEU A 17 5.65 1.79 17.65
N VAL A 18 6.03 0.60 17.19
CA VAL A 18 6.41 -0.52 18.07
C VAL A 18 7.92 -0.67 18.23
N THR A 19 8.71 0.25 17.70
CA THR A 19 10.17 0.14 17.66
C THR A 19 10.83 0.26 19.02
N GLN A 20 10.40 1.23 19.84
CA GLN A 20 10.99 1.45 21.15
C GLN A 20 10.45 0.47 22.20
N GLU A 21 9.17 0.18 22.11
CA GLU A 21 8.47 -0.75 23.01
C GLU A 21 7.29 -1.40 22.28
N PRO A 22 6.95 -2.64 22.64
CA PRO A 22 5.74 -3.27 22.13
C PRO A 22 4.50 -2.49 22.62
N LYS A 23 3.47 -2.46 21.77
CA LYS A 23 2.22 -1.73 22.07
C LYS A 23 1.00 -2.61 21.84
N THR A 24 -0.04 -2.37 22.61
CA THR A 24 -1.35 -2.99 22.42
C THR A 24 -2.09 -2.37 21.24
N ALA A 25 -3.12 -3.07 20.74
CA ALA A 25 -3.99 -2.53 19.70
C ALA A 25 -4.64 -1.20 20.11
N ARG A 26 -5.00 -1.06 21.37
CA ARG A 26 -5.57 0.17 21.92
C ARG A 26 -4.59 1.34 21.86
N GLU A 27 -3.36 1.13 22.29
CA GLU A 27 -2.30 2.14 22.22
C GLU A 27 -2.00 2.56 20.79
N LEU A 28 -1.94 1.59 19.87
CA LEU A 28 -1.72 1.84 18.46
C LEU A 28 -2.89 2.58 17.82
N ALA A 29 -4.13 2.24 18.18
CA ALA A 29 -5.32 2.95 17.71
C ALA A 29 -5.33 4.41 18.18
N GLN A 30 -4.95 4.68 19.39
CA GLN A 30 -4.82 6.05 19.92
C GLN A 30 -3.73 6.83 19.17
N ALA A 31 -2.58 6.22 18.95
CA ALA A 31 -1.46 6.86 18.27
C ALA A 31 -1.76 7.17 16.79
N THR A 32 -2.53 6.32 16.11
CA THR A 32 -2.89 6.47 14.68
C THR A 32 -4.24 7.15 14.48
N LYS A 33 -4.99 7.44 15.53
CA LYS A 33 -6.35 8.00 15.48
C LYS A 33 -7.30 7.13 14.63
N THR A 34 -7.21 5.83 14.80
CA THR A 34 -8.03 4.85 14.10
C THR A 34 -9.09 4.23 15.02
N HIS A 35 -10.08 3.57 14.40
CA HIS A 35 -11.09 2.82 15.13
C HIS A 35 -10.47 1.58 15.78
N GLY A 36 -10.47 1.51 17.11
CA GLY A 36 -9.76 0.49 17.87
C GLY A 36 -10.11 -0.95 17.50
N PRO A 37 -11.41 -1.35 17.48
CA PRO A 37 -11.79 -2.72 17.10
C PRO A 37 -11.37 -3.10 15.68
N SER A 38 -11.46 -2.17 14.74
CA SER A 38 -11.02 -2.41 13.34
C SER A 38 -9.51 -2.55 13.25
N LEU A 39 -8.76 -1.71 13.94
CA LEU A 39 -7.30 -1.82 13.97
C LEU A 39 -6.85 -3.13 14.63
N GLY A 40 -7.53 -3.57 15.68
CA GLY A 40 -7.22 -4.85 16.33
C GLY A 40 -7.36 -6.03 15.38
N ARG A 41 -8.42 -6.08 14.58
CA ARG A 41 -8.60 -7.10 13.54
C ARG A 41 -7.54 -6.99 12.45
N PHE A 42 -7.21 -5.78 12.05
CA PHE A 42 -6.17 -5.50 11.07
C PHE A 42 -4.78 -5.97 11.54
N LEU A 43 -4.43 -5.69 12.80
CA LEU A 43 -3.18 -6.15 13.40
C LEU A 43 -3.07 -7.68 13.42
N ARG A 44 -4.17 -8.38 13.69
CA ARG A 44 -4.19 -9.85 13.62
C ARG A 44 -3.99 -10.36 12.19
N ALA A 45 -4.51 -9.66 11.19
CA ALA A 45 -4.21 -9.97 9.79
C ALA A 45 -2.72 -9.81 9.49
N LEU A 46 -2.08 -8.77 10.02
CA LEU A 46 -0.64 -8.57 9.90
C LEU A 46 0.15 -9.69 10.58
N VAL A 47 -0.28 -10.13 11.75
CA VAL A 47 0.31 -11.30 12.44
C VAL A 47 0.20 -12.55 11.57
N GLY A 48 -0.95 -12.77 10.95
CA GLY A 48 -1.17 -13.88 10.02
C GLY A 48 -0.24 -13.86 8.81
N LEU A 49 0.20 -12.69 8.38
CA LEU A 49 1.18 -12.51 7.30
C LEU A 49 2.64 -12.53 7.79
N GLY A 50 2.88 -12.70 9.09
CA GLY A 50 4.21 -12.71 9.67
C GLY A 50 4.85 -11.32 9.79
N ILE A 51 4.05 -10.24 9.69
CA ILE A 51 4.57 -8.86 9.77
C ILE A 51 4.79 -8.42 11.21
N PHE A 52 3.93 -8.86 12.13
CA PHE A 52 4.11 -8.68 13.56
C PHE A 52 3.87 -9.99 14.30
N THR A 53 4.25 -10.03 15.58
CA THR A 53 3.84 -11.07 16.52
C THR A 53 3.08 -10.42 17.68
N GLU A 54 2.16 -11.16 18.29
CA GLU A 54 1.38 -10.72 19.45
C GLU A 54 1.80 -11.56 20.66
N ASP A 55 2.12 -10.93 21.78
CA ASP A 55 2.46 -11.61 23.03
C ASP A 55 1.20 -11.93 23.86
N GLU A 56 1.40 -12.61 24.98
CA GLU A 56 0.30 -13.02 25.89
C GLU A 56 -0.45 -11.84 26.50
N LYS A 57 0.17 -10.66 26.53
CA LYS A 57 -0.44 -9.40 27.04
C LYS A 57 -1.12 -8.59 25.94
N GLY A 58 -1.22 -9.13 24.72
CA GLY A 58 -1.83 -8.45 23.59
C GLY A 58 -0.98 -7.31 23.03
N ARG A 59 0.32 -7.34 23.22
CA ARG A 59 1.25 -6.35 22.67
C ARG A 59 1.88 -6.88 21.40
N PHE A 60 2.07 -5.98 20.43
CA PHE A 60 2.63 -6.32 19.13
C PHE A 60 4.13 -6.02 19.09
N HIS A 61 4.89 -6.96 18.55
CA HIS A 61 6.34 -6.94 18.44
C HIS A 61 6.77 -7.06 16.99
N HIS A 62 7.98 -6.57 16.70
CA HIS A 62 8.58 -6.75 15.39
C HIS A 62 8.86 -8.21 15.04
N THR A 63 8.81 -8.47 13.73
CA THR A 63 9.42 -9.58 13.04
C THR A 63 10.45 -9.03 12.06
N PRO A 64 11.30 -9.88 11.42
CA PRO A 64 12.17 -9.40 10.34
C PRO A 64 11.43 -8.68 9.22
N LEU A 65 10.19 -9.10 8.90
CA LEU A 65 9.38 -8.44 7.88
C LEU A 65 8.93 -7.04 8.31
N SER A 66 8.45 -6.87 9.53
CA SER A 66 8.04 -5.55 10.01
C SER A 66 9.23 -4.58 10.15
N GLU A 67 10.40 -5.10 10.48
CA GLU A 67 11.62 -4.29 10.53
C GLU A 67 11.95 -3.67 9.17
N THR A 68 11.70 -4.36 8.07
CA THR A 68 11.95 -3.83 6.73
C THR A 68 11.05 -2.61 6.42
N LEU A 69 9.85 -2.52 7.00
CA LEU A 69 8.93 -1.40 6.82
C LEU A 69 9.39 -0.11 7.51
N ARG A 70 10.43 -0.15 8.32
CA ARG A 70 11.09 1.04 8.88
C ARG A 70 11.97 1.74 7.87
N SER A 71 12.47 1.01 6.88
CA SER A 71 13.28 1.56 5.80
C SER A 71 12.45 2.46 4.89
N GLU A 72 12.87 3.71 4.71
CA GLU A 72 12.17 4.66 3.84
C GLU A 72 11.93 4.13 2.41
N PRO A 73 12.92 3.53 1.73
CA PRO A 73 12.66 2.96 0.41
C PRO A 73 11.57 1.90 0.41
N VAL A 74 11.57 0.99 1.36
CA VAL A 74 10.57 -0.09 1.45
C VAL A 74 9.18 0.47 1.78
N ARG A 75 9.11 1.39 2.73
CA ARG A 75 7.86 2.06 3.08
C ARG A 75 7.28 2.84 1.91
N ALA A 76 8.10 3.61 1.21
CA ALA A 76 7.67 4.35 0.03
C ALA A 76 7.13 3.43 -1.07
N TRP A 77 7.78 2.30 -1.34
CA TRP A 77 7.30 1.28 -2.26
C TRP A 77 5.96 0.68 -1.84
N ALA A 78 5.83 0.32 -0.56
CA ALA A 78 4.59 -0.23 -0.02
C ALA A 78 3.42 0.75 -0.16
N VAL A 79 3.64 2.03 0.14
CA VAL A 79 2.64 3.08 -0.02
C VAL A 79 2.30 3.31 -1.49
N MET A 80 3.27 3.32 -2.38
CA MET A 80 3.04 3.50 -3.82
C MET A 80 2.23 2.35 -4.41
N LEU A 81 2.61 1.10 -4.13
CA LEU A 81 1.96 -0.08 -4.72
C LEU A 81 0.51 -0.24 -4.28
N GLY A 82 0.16 0.20 -3.08
CA GLY A 82 -1.21 0.16 -2.57
C GLY A 82 -2.03 1.42 -2.88
N ALA A 83 -1.42 2.45 -3.42
CA ALA A 83 -2.09 3.72 -3.68
C ALA A 83 -3.22 3.57 -4.72
N PRO A 84 -4.28 4.39 -4.63
CA PRO A 84 -5.44 4.28 -5.52
C PRO A 84 -5.10 4.35 -7.00
N PHE A 85 -4.11 5.14 -7.40
CA PHE A 85 -3.73 5.28 -8.81
C PHE A 85 -3.10 4.01 -9.41
N ILE A 86 -2.52 3.15 -8.57
CA ILE A 86 -2.03 1.83 -8.96
C ILE A 86 -3.14 0.78 -8.80
N TRP A 87 -3.83 0.80 -7.66
CA TRP A 87 -4.76 -0.25 -7.28
C TRP A 87 -6.06 -0.24 -8.08
N ARG A 88 -6.63 0.93 -8.38
CA ARG A 88 -7.88 1.04 -9.13
C ARG A 88 -7.81 0.45 -10.53
N PRO A 89 -6.77 0.69 -11.33
CA PRO A 89 -6.64 0.05 -12.65
C PRO A 89 -6.64 -1.48 -12.59
N TRP A 90 -6.06 -2.08 -11.56
CA TRP A 90 -6.11 -3.53 -11.36
C TRP A 90 -7.53 -4.05 -11.13
N GLY A 91 -8.39 -3.28 -10.46
CA GLY A 91 -9.81 -3.61 -10.29
C GLY A 91 -10.59 -3.65 -11.60
N GLU A 92 -10.10 -2.97 -12.63
CA GLU A 92 -10.69 -2.87 -13.95
C GLU A 92 -10.03 -3.81 -15.00
N LEU A 93 -9.22 -4.75 -14.53
CA LEU A 93 -8.48 -5.67 -15.42
C LEU A 93 -9.41 -6.45 -16.35
N TYR A 94 -10.54 -6.93 -15.85
CA TYR A 94 -11.52 -7.65 -16.65
C TYR A 94 -11.96 -6.82 -17.87
N GLU A 95 -12.37 -5.58 -17.64
CA GLU A 95 -12.80 -4.67 -18.70
C GLU A 95 -11.67 -4.32 -19.67
N ALA A 96 -10.45 -4.17 -19.16
CA ALA A 96 -9.29 -3.93 -20.01
C ALA A 96 -9.02 -5.10 -20.96
N VAL A 97 -9.17 -6.33 -20.47
CA VAL A 97 -9.03 -7.54 -21.29
C VAL A 97 -10.14 -7.65 -22.31
N VAL A 98 -11.39 -7.37 -21.92
CA VAL A 98 -12.57 -7.46 -22.81
C VAL A 98 -12.53 -6.41 -23.92
N THR A 99 -12.16 -5.18 -23.58
CA THR A 99 -12.24 -4.04 -24.52
C THR A 99 -10.93 -3.77 -25.27
N GLY A 100 -9.80 -4.28 -24.80
CA GLY A 100 -8.47 -3.93 -25.31
C GLY A 100 -8.05 -2.50 -24.99
N ARG A 101 -8.80 -1.79 -24.12
CA ARG A 101 -8.50 -0.40 -23.72
C ARG A 101 -7.78 -0.37 -22.38
N PRO A 102 -6.74 0.47 -22.21
CA PRO A 102 -6.08 0.65 -20.91
C PRO A 102 -7.05 1.12 -19.84
N ALA A 103 -7.08 0.42 -18.71
CA ALA A 103 -7.95 0.75 -17.58
C ALA A 103 -7.62 2.13 -16.98
N PHE A 104 -6.35 2.51 -16.99
CA PHE A 104 -5.89 3.78 -16.44
C PHE A 104 -6.55 4.99 -17.11
N GLU A 105 -6.61 4.99 -18.44
CA GLU A 105 -7.25 6.07 -19.21
C GLU A 105 -8.74 6.18 -18.93
N ARG A 106 -9.42 5.04 -18.75
CA ARG A 106 -10.86 5.00 -18.47
C ARG A 106 -11.19 5.54 -17.09
N ILE A 107 -10.36 5.25 -16.08
CA ILE A 107 -10.60 5.65 -14.70
C ILE A 107 -10.21 7.11 -14.47
N PHE A 108 -9.07 7.52 -14.98
CA PHE A 108 -8.46 8.82 -14.69
C PHE A 108 -8.59 9.82 -15.85
N GLY A 109 -9.12 9.41 -17.00
CA GLY A 109 -9.34 10.28 -18.15
C GLY A 109 -8.07 11.01 -18.60
N SER A 110 -8.21 12.31 -18.87
CA SER A 110 -7.12 13.15 -19.39
C SER A 110 -5.97 13.44 -18.40
N ILE A 111 -6.00 12.88 -17.20
CA ILE A 111 -4.88 12.98 -16.25
C ILE A 111 -3.58 12.43 -16.87
N TYR A 112 -3.73 11.49 -17.80
CA TYR A 112 -2.59 10.98 -18.57
C TYR A 112 -1.84 12.11 -19.30
N SER A 113 -2.56 13.09 -19.84
CA SER A 113 -1.98 14.26 -20.52
C SER A 113 -1.30 15.25 -19.57
N THR A 114 -1.66 15.21 -18.29
CA THR A 114 -1.11 16.10 -17.26
C THR A 114 0.13 15.49 -16.59
N ILE A 115 0.17 14.18 -16.44
CA ILE A 115 1.30 13.45 -15.81
C ILE A 115 2.41 13.16 -16.83
N TRP A 116 2.04 12.96 -18.11
CA TRP A 116 3.00 12.64 -19.18
C TRP A 116 2.89 13.68 -20.29
N PRO A 117 3.81 14.65 -20.37
CA PRO A 117 3.77 15.66 -21.43
C PRO A 117 3.81 15.00 -22.81
N ARG A 118 2.96 15.47 -23.73
CA ARG A 118 2.84 14.99 -25.12
C ARG A 118 4.18 14.88 -25.88
N THR A 119 5.22 15.54 -25.40
CA THR A 119 6.55 15.57 -26.01
C THR A 119 7.25 14.21 -26.06
N GLN A 120 6.88 13.25 -25.21
CA GLN A 120 7.50 11.93 -25.24
C GLN A 120 6.73 10.90 -26.11
N MET A 121 5.47 11.19 -26.45
CA MET A 121 4.70 10.31 -27.37
C MET A 121 5.13 10.46 -28.84
N ILE A 122 5.66 11.61 -29.23
CA ILE A 122 6.09 11.87 -30.61
C ILE A 122 7.42 11.16 -30.93
N ALA A 123 8.26 10.94 -29.91
CA ALA A 123 9.55 10.25 -30.10
C ALA A 123 9.45 8.74 -30.39
N ARG A 124 8.28 8.13 -30.19
CA ARG A 124 8.06 6.68 -30.49
C ARG A 124 7.38 6.38 -31.81
N SER A 125 6.91 7.38 -32.54
CA SER A 125 6.24 7.20 -33.84
C SER A 125 7.13 7.45 -35.05
N SER A 126 8.39 7.76 -34.86
CA SER A 126 9.36 7.93 -35.95
C SER A 126 10.40 6.80 -35.94
N THR A 127 9.95 5.58 -36.26
CA THR A 127 10.88 4.55 -36.79
C THR A 127 10.77 4.65 -38.30
N PRO A 128 11.82 4.99 -39.02
CA PRO A 128 11.82 4.93 -40.50
C PRO A 128 11.77 3.45 -40.91
N GLN A 129 10.98 3.15 -41.90
CA GLN A 129 11.02 1.88 -42.67
C GLN A 129 12.36 1.72 -43.37
#